data_157fa7ebc3cef4a519b0bbaeafd98f9c
#
_entry.id   157fa7ebc3cef4a519b0bbaeafd98f9c
#
_cell.length_a   1.000
_cell.length_b   1.000
_cell.length_c   1.000
_cell.angle_alpha   90.00
_cell.angle_beta   90.00
_cell.angle_gamma   90.00
#
_symmetry.space_group_name_H-M   'P 1'
#
loop_
_entity.id
_entity.type
_entity.pdbx_description
1 polymer ?
#
loop_
_entity_poly.entity_id
_entity_poly.type
_entity_poly.pdbx_seq_one_letter_code
_entity_poly.pdbx_strand_id
1 'polypeptide(L)'
;RFFGSKDAHARDGQEICCRGEGGKRPIIEFEIVRESKKSKARIGMLKTPHGAVETPVFLPVGSRGVVKTLTSDELKSIGATMILSNVYHLFLRPGRKIVEKMGGLHRFMDWNGPILTDSGGYQIFSLSKIIRVTDDGVEFKSPVDGAGHFLTPEDVVDIQEAFGSDIAMILDECPPYEAEKDQVRRATQRTLNWSKRCKNRNDSNQALFGIVQGGV
;
A
#
# COMPACT_ATOMS: atom_id res chain seq x y z
N ARG A 1 41.80 7.43 0.84
CA ARG A 1 42.51 7.33 -0.45
C ARG A 1 41.69 6.52 -1.43
N PHE A 2 41.43 7.14 -2.53
CA PHE A 2 40.77 6.75 -3.76
C PHE A 2 41.16 5.37 -4.31
N PHE A 3 40.18 4.68 -4.89
CA PHE A 3 40.38 3.88 -6.09
C PHE A 3 39.22 4.12 -7.04
N GLY A 4 39.52 4.83 -8.13
CA GLY A 4 38.67 4.82 -9.33
C GLY A 4 38.99 3.57 -10.16
N SER A 5 37.94 3.00 -10.72
CA SER A 5 38.02 2.11 -11.89
C SER A 5 36.78 2.34 -12.72
N LYS A 6 36.99 2.94 -13.89
CA LYS A 6 36.06 2.95 -15.03
C LYS A 6 36.00 1.52 -15.56
N ASP A 7 34.82 1.09 -15.91
CA ASP A 7 34.33 0.15 -16.89
C ASP A 7 33.16 -0.67 -16.32
N ALA A 8 31.99 -0.07 -16.34
CA ALA A 8 30.76 -0.79 -16.25
C ALA A 8 29.98 -0.58 -17.57
N HIS A 9 29.99 -1.60 -18.41
CA HIS A 9 29.08 -1.68 -19.53
C HIS A 9 27.63 -1.65 -19.00
N ALA A 10 26.92 -0.60 -19.34
CA ALA A 10 25.48 -0.50 -19.20
C ALA A 10 24.87 -1.62 -20.08
N ARG A 11 24.26 -2.61 -19.44
CA ARG A 11 23.27 -3.47 -20.07
C ARG A 11 21.93 -2.78 -19.94
N ASP A 12 21.20 -2.77 -21.03
CA ASP A 12 19.87 -2.17 -21.19
C ASP A 12 19.00 -2.35 -19.95
N GLY A 13 18.67 -1.23 -19.30
CA GLY A 13 17.73 -1.19 -18.21
C GLY A 13 16.37 -1.63 -18.69
N GLN A 14 15.91 -2.80 -18.26
CA GLN A 14 14.51 -3.18 -18.41
C GLN A 14 13.69 -2.27 -17.52
N GLU A 15 13.13 -1.22 -18.10
CA GLU A 15 12.03 -0.47 -17.49
C GLU A 15 10.83 -1.42 -17.35
N ILE A 16 10.54 -1.81 -16.11
CA ILE A 16 9.25 -2.43 -15.79
C ILE A 16 8.23 -1.30 -15.75
N CYS A 17 7.81 -0.87 -16.94
CA CYS A 17 6.75 0.10 -17.10
C CYS A 17 5.40 -0.62 -16.95
N CYS A 18 4.67 -0.37 -15.87
CA CYS A 18 3.25 -0.71 -15.79
C CYS A 18 2.47 0.21 -16.73
N ARG A 19 2.46 -0.12 -18.04
CA ARG A 19 1.64 0.61 -19.01
C ARG A 19 0.17 0.32 -18.73
N GLY A 20 -0.55 1.31 -18.21
CA GLY A 20 -2.00 1.36 -18.29
C GLY A 20 -2.40 1.51 -19.76
N GLU A 21 -3.32 0.70 -20.24
CA GLU A 21 -3.96 0.88 -21.53
C GLU A 21 -4.68 2.23 -21.52
N GLY A 22 -4.17 3.22 -22.25
CA GLY A 22 -4.85 4.51 -22.36
C GLY A 22 -3.96 5.76 -22.36
N GLY A 23 -2.66 5.67 -22.64
CA GLY A 23 -1.81 6.85 -22.93
C GLY A 23 -1.53 7.82 -21.77
N LYS A 24 -1.93 7.51 -20.53
CA LYS A 24 -1.55 8.24 -19.31
C LYS A 24 -0.11 7.89 -18.94
N ARG A 25 0.70 8.89 -18.57
CA ARG A 25 2.06 8.65 -18.06
C ARG A 25 1.99 7.74 -16.84
N PRO A 26 2.93 6.79 -16.67
CA PRO A 26 2.97 5.99 -15.45
C PRO A 26 3.17 6.93 -14.25
N ILE A 27 2.34 6.75 -13.25
CA ILE A 27 2.33 7.56 -12.02
C ILE A 27 3.50 7.19 -11.13
N ILE A 28 3.92 5.92 -11.22
CA ILE A 28 5.05 5.35 -10.53
C ILE A 28 5.98 4.72 -11.58
N GLU A 29 7.27 5.05 -11.48
CA GLU A 29 8.34 4.45 -12.25
C GLU A 29 9.23 3.66 -11.29
N PHE A 30 9.67 2.49 -11.70
CA PHE A 30 10.65 1.69 -10.96
C PHE A 30 11.82 1.32 -11.85
N GLU A 31 13.01 1.66 -11.40
CA GLU A 31 14.27 1.38 -12.08
C GLU A 31 15.16 0.52 -11.20
N ILE A 32 15.76 -0.54 -11.77
CA ILE A 32 16.78 -1.33 -11.08
C ILE A 32 18.12 -0.62 -11.24
N VAL A 33 18.64 -0.11 -10.11
CA VAL A 33 19.92 0.60 -10.06
C VAL A 33 21.10 -0.37 -9.99
N ARG A 34 20.94 -1.47 -9.25
CA ARG A 34 22.00 -2.47 -9.06
C ARG A 34 21.44 -3.82 -8.69
N GLU A 35 22.03 -4.87 -9.26
CA GLU A 35 21.71 -6.26 -8.94
C GLU A 35 22.93 -6.98 -8.33
N SER A 36 22.66 -7.92 -7.42
CA SER A 36 23.67 -8.82 -6.86
C SER A 36 24.05 -9.89 -7.88
N LYS A 37 25.34 -10.14 -8.02
CA LYS A 37 25.83 -11.27 -8.85
C LYS A 37 25.66 -12.63 -8.18
N LYS A 38 25.37 -12.67 -6.86
CA LYS A 38 25.34 -13.90 -6.04
C LYS A 38 23.94 -14.28 -5.55
N SER A 39 22.96 -13.43 -5.73
CA SER A 39 21.60 -13.63 -5.23
C SER A 39 20.60 -12.84 -6.06
N LYS A 40 19.29 -12.95 -5.74
CA LYS A 40 18.23 -12.13 -6.36
C LYS A 40 18.08 -10.73 -5.72
N ALA A 41 19.00 -10.34 -4.82
CA ALA A 41 18.96 -9.03 -4.18
C ALA A 41 19.25 -7.92 -5.20
N ARG A 42 18.50 -6.83 -5.13
CA ARG A 42 18.66 -5.66 -6.00
C ARG A 42 18.40 -4.38 -5.24
N ILE A 43 19.03 -3.31 -5.68
CA ILE A 43 18.71 -1.94 -5.31
C ILE A 43 17.91 -1.34 -6.47
N GLY A 44 16.78 -0.70 -6.16
CA GLY A 44 15.98 -0.01 -7.14
C GLY A 44 15.64 1.41 -6.70
N MET A 45 15.15 2.21 -7.64
CA MET A 45 14.64 3.54 -7.42
C MET A 45 13.15 3.55 -7.78
N LEU A 46 12.30 3.82 -6.80
CA LEU A 46 10.87 4.00 -6.97
C LEU A 46 10.58 5.49 -7.02
N LYS A 47 10.09 5.99 -8.17
CA LYS A 47 9.68 7.39 -8.35
C LYS A 47 8.19 7.52 -8.14
N THR A 48 7.79 8.42 -7.27
CA THR A 48 6.38 8.73 -6.95
C THR A 48 6.12 10.23 -7.14
N PRO A 49 4.87 10.68 -7.14
CA PRO A 49 4.53 12.10 -7.19
C PRO A 49 5.14 12.93 -6.05
N HIS A 50 5.37 12.33 -4.87
CA HIS A 50 5.93 13.01 -3.70
C HIS A 50 7.41 12.71 -3.46
N GLY A 51 8.12 12.11 -4.42
CA GLY A 51 9.55 11.92 -4.36
C GLY A 51 10.02 10.52 -4.78
N ALA A 52 11.34 10.38 -4.86
CA ALA A 52 12.00 9.13 -5.19
C ALA A 52 12.45 8.39 -3.93
N VAL A 53 12.30 7.06 -3.94
CA VAL A 53 12.63 6.18 -2.81
C VAL A 53 13.57 5.08 -3.28
N GLU A 54 14.75 4.99 -2.66
CA GLU A 54 15.64 3.86 -2.88
C GLU A 54 15.07 2.61 -2.19
N THR A 55 15.06 1.49 -2.89
CA THR A 55 14.59 0.21 -2.36
C THR A 55 15.73 -0.81 -2.28
N PRO A 56 15.70 -1.70 -1.26
CA PRO A 56 14.65 -1.90 -0.25
C PRO A 56 14.57 -0.75 0.75
N VAL A 57 13.37 -0.46 1.24
CA VAL A 57 13.12 0.63 2.18
C VAL A 57 12.26 0.15 3.34
N PHE A 58 12.53 0.66 4.54
CA PHE A 58 11.68 0.49 5.71
C PHE A 58 10.64 1.62 5.76
N LEU A 59 9.37 1.27 5.94
CA LEU A 59 8.28 2.22 6.07
C LEU A 59 7.83 2.32 7.53
N PRO A 60 8.14 3.40 8.26
CA PRO A 60 7.54 3.65 9.56
C PRO A 60 6.02 3.68 9.47
N VAL A 61 5.33 3.08 10.45
CA VAL A 61 3.88 2.91 10.38
C VAL A 61 3.15 4.04 11.09
N GLY A 62 2.44 4.85 10.33
CA GLY A 62 1.55 5.90 10.78
C GLY A 62 0.09 5.46 10.82
N SER A 63 -0.27 4.54 11.72
CA SER A 63 -1.57 3.84 11.74
C SER A 63 -2.80 4.75 11.72
N ARG A 64 -2.74 5.90 12.38
CA ARG A 64 -3.83 6.88 12.47
C ARG A 64 -3.42 8.24 11.94
N GLY A 65 -2.62 8.27 10.90
CA GLY A 65 -2.06 9.50 10.37
C GLY A 65 -0.95 10.08 11.26
N VAL A 66 -0.29 9.26 12.07
CA VAL A 66 0.86 9.65 12.89
C VAL A 66 1.72 8.43 13.19
N VAL A 67 3.03 8.55 13.03
CA VAL A 67 3.99 7.61 13.59
C VAL A 67 4.13 7.92 15.06
N LYS A 68 3.75 6.99 15.94
CA LYS A 68 3.71 7.23 17.39
C LYS A 68 5.05 7.73 17.90
N THR A 69 4.99 8.77 18.73
CA THR A 69 6.14 9.39 19.42
C THR A 69 7.13 10.15 18.52
N LEU A 70 6.89 10.26 17.22
CA LEU A 70 7.76 10.97 16.29
C LEU A 70 6.96 12.00 15.49
N THR A 71 7.53 13.18 15.37
CA THR A 71 7.07 14.24 14.45
C THR A 71 7.54 13.94 13.02
N SER A 72 6.94 14.59 12.03
CA SER A 72 7.38 14.47 10.64
C SER A 72 8.84 14.92 10.44
N ASP A 73 9.28 15.93 11.17
CA ASP A 73 10.67 16.41 11.08
C ASP A 73 11.67 15.42 11.73
N GLU A 74 11.30 14.81 12.84
CA GLU A 74 12.11 13.73 13.44
C GLU A 74 12.21 12.53 12.52
N LEU A 75 11.11 12.13 11.86
CA LEU A 75 11.13 11.06 10.85
C LEU A 75 12.10 11.37 9.70
N LYS A 76 12.07 12.60 9.18
CA LYS A 76 13.02 13.05 8.15
C LYS A 76 14.46 13.03 8.66
N SER A 77 14.69 13.47 9.89
CA SER A 77 16.03 13.54 10.49
C SER A 77 16.68 12.17 10.67
N ILE A 78 15.89 11.13 10.91
CA ILE A 78 16.38 9.74 11.00
C ILE A 78 16.42 9.03 9.64
N GLY A 79 16.13 9.74 8.55
CA GLY A 79 16.23 9.23 7.18
C GLY A 79 15.02 8.43 6.68
N ALA A 80 13.86 8.56 7.31
CA ALA A 80 12.64 7.99 6.75
C ALA A 80 12.27 8.72 5.44
N THR A 81 12.17 7.97 4.36
CA THR A 81 11.85 8.51 3.02
C THR A 81 10.43 8.24 2.59
N MET A 82 9.78 7.24 3.18
CA MET A 82 8.41 6.83 2.88
C MET A 82 7.75 6.31 4.15
N ILE A 83 6.45 6.52 4.30
CA ILE A 83 5.67 6.02 5.45
C ILE A 83 4.49 5.20 4.99
N LEU A 84 3.99 4.33 5.89
CA LEU A 84 2.80 3.53 5.70
C LEU A 84 1.68 4.04 6.61
N SER A 85 0.46 4.15 6.09
CA SER A 85 -0.74 4.44 6.89
C SER A 85 -1.80 3.36 6.69
N ASN A 86 -2.59 3.10 7.74
CA ASN A 86 -3.58 2.02 7.70
C ASN A 86 -4.98 2.56 7.41
N VAL A 87 -5.57 2.12 6.30
CA VAL A 87 -6.94 2.49 5.91
C VAL A 87 -7.94 2.15 7.00
N TYR A 88 -7.90 0.96 7.57
CA TYR A 88 -8.83 0.53 8.61
C TYR A 88 -8.92 1.52 9.77
N HIS A 89 -7.77 1.91 10.32
CA HIS A 89 -7.75 2.83 11.46
C HIS A 89 -8.24 4.23 11.09
N LEU A 90 -7.82 4.73 9.93
CA LEU A 90 -8.22 6.06 9.45
C LEU A 90 -9.70 6.09 9.03
N PHE A 91 -10.22 5.02 8.46
CA PHE A 91 -11.64 4.87 8.13
C PHE A 91 -12.51 4.94 9.37
N LEU A 92 -12.14 4.24 10.45
CA LEU A 92 -12.87 4.27 11.71
C LEU A 92 -12.71 5.63 12.42
N ARG A 93 -11.48 6.17 12.48
CA ARG A 93 -11.19 7.48 13.09
C ARG A 93 -9.94 8.10 12.45
N PRO A 94 -10.02 9.33 11.96
CA PRO A 94 -11.11 10.30 12.08
C PRO A 94 -12.26 10.10 11.09
N GLY A 95 -12.11 9.19 10.12
CA GLY A 95 -13.04 8.91 9.04
C GLY A 95 -12.66 9.61 7.72
N ARG A 96 -13.09 9.00 6.60
CA ARG A 96 -12.78 9.47 5.24
C ARG A 96 -13.03 10.96 5.04
N LYS A 97 -14.23 11.44 5.44
CA LYS A 97 -14.66 12.82 5.21
C LYS A 97 -13.75 13.87 5.86
N ILE A 98 -13.18 13.56 7.04
CA ILE A 98 -12.30 14.49 7.75
C ILE A 98 -10.96 14.57 7.03
N VAL A 99 -10.36 13.44 6.67
CA VAL A 99 -9.07 13.41 5.95
C VAL A 99 -9.20 14.11 4.59
N GLU A 100 -10.28 13.84 3.86
CA GLU A 100 -10.56 14.48 2.57
C GLU A 100 -10.72 16.01 2.71
N LYS A 101 -11.48 16.47 3.72
CA LYS A 101 -11.64 17.91 4.03
C LYS A 101 -10.32 18.59 4.40
N MET A 102 -9.40 17.86 5.01
CA MET A 102 -8.04 18.35 5.35
C MET A 102 -7.12 18.41 4.12
N GLY A 103 -7.55 17.89 2.97
CA GLY A 103 -6.76 17.87 1.73
C GLY A 103 -5.89 16.64 1.56
N GLY A 104 -6.32 15.51 2.12
CA GLY A 104 -5.65 14.20 2.05
C GLY A 104 -4.65 13.96 3.17
N LEU A 105 -4.03 12.76 3.14
CA LEU A 105 -3.12 12.31 4.20
C LEU A 105 -1.85 13.16 4.31
N HIS A 106 -1.28 13.60 3.21
CA HIS A 106 -0.07 14.42 3.22
C HIS A 106 -0.25 15.68 4.06
N ARG A 107 -1.35 16.40 3.88
CA ARG A 107 -1.68 17.57 4.69
C ARG A 107 -2.10 17.22 6.11
N PHE A 108 -2.89 16.14 6.25
CA PHE A 108 -3.35 15.68 7.57
C PHE A 108 -2.21 15.28 8.49
N MET A 109 -1.14 14.69 7.93
CA MET A 109 0.04 14.20 8.65
C MET A 109 1.20 15.20 8.69
N ASP A 110 1.11 16.30 7.94
CA ASP A 110 2.25 17.20 7.68
C ASP A 110 3.48 16.45 7.14
N TRP A 111 3.23 15.53 6.18
CA TRP A 111 4.26 14.70 5.58
C TRP A 111 4.35 14.96 4.07
N ASN A 112 5.54 15.37 3.59
CA ASN A 112 5.74 15.74 2.19
C ASN A 112 6.32 14.62 1.31
N GLY A 113 6.77 13.52 1.92
CA GLY A 113 7.29 12.36 1.22
C GLY A 113 6.21 11.38 0.78
N PRO A 114 6.57 10.32 0.06
CA PRO A 114 5.64 9.29 -0.36
C PRO A 114 4.89 8.62 0.79
N ILE A 115 3.63 8.28 0.54
CA ILE A 115 2.76 7.53 1.46
C ILE A 115 2.24 6.28 0.75
N LEU A 116 2.38 5.14 1.40
CA LEU A 116 1.66 3.92 1.05
C LEU A 116 0.50 3.74 2.03
N THR A 117 -0.70 3.46 1.54
CA THR A 117 -1.80 2.98 2.37
C THR A 117 -2.02 1.50 2.15
N ASP A 118 -2.16 0.74 3.25
CA ASP A 118 -2.66 -0.63 3.16
C ASP A 118 -4.18 -0.63 2.89
N SER A 119 -4.74 -1.79 2.58
CA SER A 119 -6.19 -1.94 2.36
C SER A 119 -7.01 -2.00 3.64
N GLY A 120 -6.36 -2.21 4.79
CA GLY A 120 -7.02 -2.52 6.05
C GLY A 120 -7.48 -3.98 6.17
N GLY A 121 -7.24 -4.84 5.17
CA GLY A 121 -7.64 -6.25 5.18
C GLY A 121 -7.14 -6.96 6.43
N TYR A 122 -5.84 -6.99 6.66
CA TYR A 122 -5.26 -7.65 7.82
C TYR A 122 -5.86 -7.16 9.15
N GLN A 123 -6.06 -5.84 9.32
CA GLN A 123 -6.62 -5.26 10.55
C GLN A 123 -8.09 -5.66 10.75
N ILE A 124 -8.87 -5.72 9.68
CA ILE A 124 -10.25 -6.22 9.75
C ILE A 124 -10.25 -7.65 10.27
N PHE A 125 -9.40 -8.52 9.74
CA PHE A 125 -9.35 -9.93 10.13
C PHE A 125 -8.73 -10.17 11.51
N SER A 126 -7.82 -9.32 11.97
CA SER A 126 -7.12 -9.50 13.24
C SER A 126 -7.70 -8.71 14.42
N LEU A 127 -8.35 -7.56 14.19
CA LEU A 127 -8.74 -6.63 15.25
C LEU A 127 -10.26 -6.44 15.37
N SER A 128 -11.02 -6.76 14.34
CA SER A 128 -12.47 -6.58 14.33
C SER A 128 -13.19 -7.86 14.70
N LYS A 129 -14.42 -7.71 15.19
CA LYS A 129 -15.35 -8.82 15.21
C LYS A 129 -15.94 -8.96 13.81
N ILE A 130 -15.44 -9.92 13.04
CA ILE A 130 -15.95 -10.24 11.71
C ILE A 130 -17.34 -10.86 11.87
N ILE A 131 -18.27 -10.41 11.04
CA ILE A 131 -19.60 -10.97 10.94
C ILE A 131 -19.66 -11.93 9.77
N ARG A 132 -19.18 -11.49 8.60
CA ARG A 132 -19.25 -12.27 7.38
C ARG A 132 -18.22 -11.84 6.35
N VAL A 133 -17.63 -12.82 5.66
CA VAL A 133 -16.83 -12.64 4.45
C VAL A 133 -17.58 -13.24 3.28
N THR A 134 -17.78 -12.48 2.22
CA THR A 134 -18.46 -12.88 0.99
C THR A 134 -17.59 -12.53 -0.21
N ASP A 135 -17.98 -12.96 -1.40
CA ASP A 135 -17.30 -12.54 -2.62
C ASP A 135 -17.50 -11.05 -2.92
N ASP A 136 -18.55 -10.44 -2.34
CA ASP A 136 -18.84 -9.01 -2.52
C ASP A 136 -18.01 -8.12 -1.60
N GLY A 137 -17.61 -8.59 -0.43
CA GLY A 137 -16.87 -7.80 0.55
C GLY A 137 -16.87 -8.42 1.94
N VAL A 138 -16.51 -7.60 2.94
CA VAL A 138 -16.38 -8.01 4.34
C VAL A 138 -17.28 -7.17 5.25
N GLU A 139 -18.05 -7.86 6.09
CA GLU A 139 -18.90 -7.27 7.13
C GLU A 139 -18.25 -7.44 8.50
N PHE A 140 -18.10 -6.35 9.23
CA PHE A 140 -17.45 -6.35 10.54
C PHE A 140 -18.04 -5.29 11.48
N LYS A 141 -17.79 -5.45 12.78
CA LYS A 141 -18.11 -4.45 13.80
C LYS A 141 -16.88 -3.65 14.19
N SER A 142 -17.05 -2.33 14.23
CA SER A 142 -16.04 -1.42 14.73
C SER A 142 -15.74 -1.69 16.22
N PRO A 143 -14.48 -1.89 16.61
CA PRO A 143 -14.11 -2.02 18.02
C PRO A 143 -14.16 -0.69 18.76
N VAL A 144 -14.38 0.42 18.04
CA VAL A 144 -14.39 1.78 18.61
C VAL A 144 -15.74 2.14 19.19
N ASP A 145 -16.83 1.83 18.47
CA ASP A 145 -18.19 2.23 18.79
C ASP A 145 -19.23 1.13 18.58
N GLY A 146 -18.79 -0.06 18.12
CA GLY A 146 -19.68 -1.19 17.87
C GLY A 146 -20.50 -1.08 16.57
N ALA A 147 -20.33 -0.01 15.79
CA ALA A 147 -21.05 0.17 14.54
C ALA A 147 -20.74 -0.95 13.53
N GLY A 148 -21.76 -1.41 12.80
CA GLY A 148 -21.60 -2.35 11.70
C GLY A 148 -21.11 -1.65 10.44
N HIS A 149 -20.14 -2.27 9.75
CA HIS A 149 -19.61 -1.81 8.48
C HIS A 149 -19.60 -2.95 7.47
N PHE A 150 -19.83 -2.61 6.21
CA PHE A 150 -19.59 -3.48 5.08
C PHE A 150 -18.67 -2.75 4.11
N LEU A 151 -17.54 -3.35 3.78
CA LEU A 151 -16.58 -2.80 2.83
C LEU A 151 -16.42 -3.73 1.64
N THR A 152 -16.61 -3.17 0.46
CA THR A 152 -16.32 -3.82 -0.82
C THR A 152 -14.89 -3.49 -1.29
N PRO A 153 -14.34 -4.22 -2.26
CA PRO A 153 -13.08 -3.85 -2.90
C PRO A 153 -13.09 -2.42 -3.48
N GLU A 154 -14.21 -2.00 -4.04
CA GLU A 154 -14.40 -0.66 -4.61
C GLU A 154 -14.37 0.42 -3.52
N ASP A 155 -15.06 0.19 -2.38
CA ASP A 155 -15.04 1.12 -1.26
C ASP A 155 -13.63 1.38 -0.74
N VAL A 156 -12.81 0.32 -0.68
CA VAL A 156 -11.42 0.41 -0.22
C VAL A 156 -10.57 1.24 -1.18
N VAL A 157 -10.78 1.12 -2.48
CA VAL A 157 -10.13 1.99 -3.47
C VAL A 157 -10.60 3.43 -3.29
N ASP A 158 -11.91 3.67 -3.18
CA ASP A 158 -12.49 5.01 -3.00
C ASP A 158 -12.00 5.72 -1.74
N ILE A 159 -11.78 4.98 -0.66
CA ILE A 159 -11.23 5.51 0.59
C ILE A 159 -9.77 5.93 0.38
N GLN A 160 -8.97 5.09 -0.27
CA GLN A 160 -7.55 5.38 -0.52
C GLN A 160 -7.36 6.52 -1.51
N GLU A 161 -8.22 6.64 -2.54
CA GLU A 161 -8.24 7.80 -3.42
C GLU A 161 -8.53 9.10 -2.66
N ALA A 162 -9.53 9.10 -1.77
CA ALA A 162 -9.84 10.26 -0.94
C ALA A 162 -8.71 10.61 0.05
N PHE A 163 -7.93 9.61 0.47
CA PHE A 163 -6.74 9.81 1.28
C PHE A 163 -5.56 10.40 0.49
N GLY A 164 -5.51 10.17 -0.81
CA GLY A 164 -4.49 10.74 -1.70
C GLY A 164 -3.09 10.19 -1.44
N SER A 165 -2.96 8.92 -1.04
CA SER A 165 -1.66 8.26 -0.94
C SER A 165 -1.06 7.99 -2.32
N ASP A 166 0.28 7.88 -2.42
CA ASP A 166 0.96 7.57 -3.68
C ASP A 166 0.70 6.13 -4.12
N ILE A 167 0.70 5.22 -3.15
CA ILE A 167 0.46 3.80 -3.36
C ILE A 167 -0.72 3.35 -2.52
N ALA A 168 -1.69 2.71 -3.18
CA ALA A 168 -2.81 2.01 -2.57
C ALA A 168 -2.64 0.50 -2.71
N MET A 169 -3.10 -0.26 -1.72
CA MET A 169 -3.14 -1.71 -1.77
C MET A 169 -4.56 -2.21 -2.05
N ILE A 170 -4.68 -3.31 -2.79
CA ILE A 170 -5.97 -3.99 -2.99
C ILE A 170 -6.53 -4.53 -1.67
N LEU A 171 -7.85 -4.67 -1.56
CA LEU A 171 -8.46 -5.44 -0.47
C LEU A 171 -8.10 -6.91 -0.63
N ASP A 172 -7.66 -7.54 0.45
CA ASP A 172 -7.30 -8.94 0.50
C ASP A 172 -7.97 -9.67 1.68
N GLU A 173 -8.12 -10.97 1.55
CA GLU A 173 -8.49 -11.84 2.66
C GLU A 173 -7.24 -12.54 3.18
N CYS A 174 -6.82 -12.17 4.40
CA CYS A 174 -5.67 -12.76 5.07
C CYS A 174 -6.15 -13.86 6.03
N PRO A 175 -6.09 -15.14 5.66
CA PRO A 175 -6.49 -16.23 6.53
C PRO A 175 -5.49 -16.37 7.70
N PRO A 176 -5.93 -16.90 8.88
CA PRO A 176 -5.02 -17.17 9.98
C PRO A 176 -3.97 -18.24 9.60
N TYR A 177 -2.84 -18.24 10.32
CA TYR A 177 -1.72 -19.15 10.02
C TYR A 177 -2.13 -20.63 10.12
N GLU A 178 -3.00 -20.98 11.06
CA GLU A 178 -3.51 -22.35 11.27
C GLU A 178 -4.65 -22.74 10.34
N ALA A 179 -4.98 -21.91 9.36
CA ALA A 179 -6.09 -22.17 8.45
C ALA A 179 -5.84 -23.42 7.60
N GLU A 180 -6.87 -24.22 7.44
CA GLU A 180 -6.85 -25.39 6.56
C GLU A 180 -6.54 -24.99 5.11
N LYS A 181 -5.82 -25.86 4.38
CA LYS A 181 -5.37 -25.61 3.00
C LYS A 181 -6.48 -25.15 2.07
N ASP A 182 -7.68 -25.73 2.18
CA ASP A 182 -8.81 -25.35 1.37
C ASP A 182 -9.38 -23.96 1.73
N GLN A 183 -9.27 -23.55 3.00
CA GLN A 183 -9.60 -22.19 3.41
C GLN A 183 -8.61 -21.19 2.81
N VAL A 184 -7.31 -21.48 2.88
CA VAL A 184 -6.26 -20.64 2.28
C VAL A 184 -6.46 -20.51 0.77
N ARG A 185 -6.80 -21.60 0.09
CA ARG A 185 -7.09 -21.59 -1.36
C ARG A 185 -8.30 -20.71 -1.69
N ARG A 186 -9.40 -20.79 -0.92
CA ARG A 186 -10.58 -19.95 -1.11
C ARG A 186 -10.25 -18.46 -0.86
N ALA A 187 -9.51 -18.14 0.19
CA ALA A 187 -9.08 -16.79 0.51
C ALA A 187 -8.19 -16.20 -0.61
N THR A 188 -7.25 -16.99 -1.11
CA THR A 188 -6.39 -16.60 -2.25
C THR A 188 -7.22 -16.33 -3.51
N GLN A 189 -8.18 -17.20 -3.84
CA GLN A 189 -9.05 -16.99 -4.99
C GLN A 189 -9.95 -15.77 -4.82
N ARG A 190 -10.46 -15.51 -3.62
CA ARG A 190 -11.26 -14.30 -3.32
C ARG A 190 -10.41 -13.06 -3.45
N THR A 191 -9.21 -13.04 -2.87
CA THR A 191 -8.24 -11.93 -3.04
C THR A 191 -7.97 -11.65 -4.52
N LEU A 192 -7.80 -12.70 -5.34
CA LEU A 192 -7.59 -12.55 -6.78
C LEU A 192 -8.80 -11.94 -7.49
N ASN A 193 -10.02 -12.32 -7.10
CA ASN A 193 -11.25 -11.74 -7.65
C ASN A 193 -11.43 -10.28 -7.20
N TRP A 194 -11.17 -9.98 -5.93
CA TRP A 194 -11.21 -8.62 -5.40
C TRP A 194 -10.15 -7.72 -6.04
N SER A 195 -8.97 -8.24 -6.36
CA SER A 195 -7.92 -7.47 -7.04
C SER A 195 -8.35 -6.98 -8.42
N LYS A 196 -9.11 -7.80 -9.16
CA LYS A 196 -9.70 -7.40 -10.46
C LYS A 196 -10.71 -6.27 -10.29
N ARG A 197 -11.55 -6.34 -9.25
CA ARG A 197 -12.54 -5.31 -8.93
C ARG A 197 -11.87 -4.01 -8.51
N CYS A 198 -10.86 -4.07 -7.63
CA CYS A 198 -10.05 -2.91 -7.27
C CYS A 198 -9.41 -2.26 -8.51
N LYS A 199 -8.80 -3.08 -9.40
CA LYS A 199 -8.20 -2.58 -10.64
C LYS A 199 -9.21 -1.89 -11.53
N ASN A 200 -10.39 -2.47 -11.71
CA ASN A 200 -11.45 -1.91 -12.55
C ASN A 200 -12.02 -0.60 -12.00
N ARG A 201 -12.00 -0.45 -10.64
CA ARG A 201 -12.50 0.77 -9.97
C ARG A 201 -11.46 1.88 -9.91
N ASN A 202 -10.17 1.56 -9.99
CA ASN A 202 -9.09 2.54 -9.87
C ASN A 202 -8.94 3.36 -11.15
N ASP A 203 -9.68 4.47 -11.22
CA ASP A 203 -9.65 5.43 -12.32
C ASP A 203 -8.71 6.61 -12.06
N SER A 204 -8.16 6.69 -10.85
CA SER A 204 -7.30 7.78 -10.40
C SER A 204 -5.86 7.62 -10.88
N ASN A 205 -5.07 8.66 -10.58
CA ASN A 205 -3.63 8.63 -10.77
C ASN A 205 -2.87 7.95 -9.61
N GLN A 206 -3.55 7.23 -8.72
CA GLN A 206 -2.94 6.50 -7.62
C GLN A 206 -2.43 5.13 -8.09
N ALA A 207 -1.22 4.76 -7.68
CA ALA A 207 -0.69 3.45 -8.01
C ALA A 207 -1.35 2.36 -7.17
N LEU A 208 -1.97 1.39 -7.81
CA LEU A 208 -2.60 0.25 -7.13
C LEU A 208 -1.68 -0.97 -7.15
N PHE A 209 -1.29 -1.45 -5.97
CA PHE A 209 -0.44 -2.62 -5.79
C PHE A 209 -1.28 -3.85 -5.42
N GLY A 210 -0.93 -4.98 -6.05
CA GLY A 210 -1.50 -6.28 -5.75
C GLY A 210 -0.82 -6.96 -4.56
N ILE A 211 -1.50 -7.97 -4.00
CA ILE A 211 -1.00 -8.78 -2.89
C ILE A 211 -0.90 -10.24 -3.36
N VAL A 212 0.28 -10.84 -3.15
CA VAL A 212 0.51 -12.27 -3.36
C VAL A 212 0.35 -12.96 -2.02
N GLN A 213 -0.75 -13.67 -1.81
CA GLN A 213 -1.04 -14.34 -0.54
C GLN A 213 -0.10 -15.52 -0.27
N GLY A 214 0.13 -16.37 -1.24
CA GLY A 214 0.89 -17.61 -1.02
C GLY A 214 0.15 -18.63 -0.15
N GLY A 215 0.92 -19.50 0.53
CA GLY A 215 0.39 -20.46 1.53
C GLY A 215 -0.20 -21.76 0.98
N VAL A 216 -0.22 -21.99 -0.34
CA VAL A 216 -0.69 -23.20 -1.03
C VAL A 216 0.25 -23.61 -2.13
#